data_833b55700070231fd1914e8f05a2de41
#
_entry.id   833b55700070231fd1914e8f05a2de41
#
_cell.length_a   1.000
_cell.length_b   1.000
_cell.length_c   1.000
_cell.angle_alpha   90.00
_cell.angle_beta   90.00
_cell.angle_gamma   90.00
#
_symmetry.space_group_name_H-M   'P 1'
#
loop_
_entity.id
_entity.type
_entity.pdbx_description
1 polymer ?
#
loop_
_entity_poly.entity_id
_entity_poly.type
_entity_poly.pdbx_seq_one_letter_code
_entity_poly.pdbx_strand_id
1 'polypeptide(L)'
;MTSLHDRHIKPLILKDLNGDNWHLADYVKRGGYSALRKILEEGIAPEAIIADLKTSGLRGRGGAGFPTGLKWSFMPRQYPGQKYLVCNTDEGEPGTFKDRDIIRYNPHALIEGMAIGAYAMGITVGYNYIHGEIFQDYLRFEEALEEARAAGFLGDNILGSQFSFQLHAHHGYGAYICGEETALLESLEGKKGQPRFKPPFPASFGLYGKPTTINNTETFAAVPFILNLGAAEYMALGKPNNGGTKIFSISGDVERPGNYEVPLGTPFATLMELAGGMRGGKKIKAVIPGGSSAPVIRGDVMMNTDLDYDSIAKAGSMLGSGAVIVMDETRCMVKSLLRLSYFYYEESCGQCTPCREGTGWMYRMVHRIENGHGRPEDMDMLNSVADNIQGRTICALGDAAAMPVRAMIKNFREEFEYHIEHKHCLVPTYL
;
A
#
# COMPACT_ATOMS: atom_id res chain seq x y z
N MET A 1 -19.83 -9.56 0.63
CA MET A 1 -19.84 -8.16 1.06
C MET A 1 -18.80 -8.03 2.13
N THR A 2 -17.82 -7.21 1.91
CA THR A 2 -16.80 -6.88 2.89
C THR A 2 -17.46 -6.25 4.10
N SER A 3 -16.97 -6.54 5.28
CA SER A 3 -17.43 -5.97 6.55
C SER A 3 -17.08 -4.48 6.67
N LEU A 4 -17.40 -3.70 5.66
CA LEU A 4 -17.20 -2.24 5.63
C LEU A 4 -17.84 -1.50 6.83
N HIS A 5 -18.60 -2.21 7.69
CA HIS A 5 -19.50 -1.62 8.65
C HIS A 5 -19.50 -2.32 10.02
N ASP A 6 -18.32 -2.67 10.56
CA ASP A 6 -18.33 -3.09 11.95
C ASP A 6 -18.60 -1.88 12.86
N ARG A 7 -19.72 -1.92 13.59
CA ARG A 7 -20.20 -0.80 14.45
C ARG A 7 -19.28 -0.49 15.64
N HIS A 8 -18.35 -1.37 15.96
CA HIS A 8 -17.42 -1.21 17.08
C HIS A 8 -16.20 -0.38 16.71
N ILE A 9 -15.89 -0.25 15.39
CA ILE A 9 -14.80 0.54 14.88
C ILE A 9 -15.38 1.64 14.01
N LYS A 10 -15.05 2.89 14.30
CA LYS A 10 -15.52 4.05 13.53
C LYS A 10 -14.56 4.36 12.39
N PRO A 11 -14.72 3.74 11.21
CA PRO A 11 -13.89 4.05 10.07
C PRO A 11 -14.09 5.50 9.63
N LEU A 12 -13.10 6.08 8.98
CA LEU A 12 -13.16 7.41 8.38
C LEU A 12 -13.40 7.30 6.86
N ILE A 13 -12.49 6.64 6.16
CA ILE A 13 -12.54 6.51 4.69
C ILE A 13 -13.66 5.57 4.26
N LEU A 14 -13.83 4.45 4.98
CA LEU A 14 -14.83 3.43 4.66
C LEU A 14 -16.16 3.63 5.41
N LYS A 15 -16.33 4.77 6.07
CA LYS A 15 -17.53 5.07 6.86
C LYS A 15 -18.78 5.20 5.99
N ASP A 16 -19.86 4.53 6.42
CA ASP A 16 -21.20 4.60 5.83
C ASP A 16 -21.28 4.24 4.33
N LEU A 17 -20.33 3.42 3.84
CA LEU A 17 -20.32 2.94 2.46
C LEU A 17 -21.18 1.67 2.34
N ASN A 18 -22.08 1.65 1.33
CA ASN A 18 -22.98 0.51 1.07
C ASN A 18 -22.80 -0.11 -0.33
N GLY A 19 -21.86 0.40 -1.13
CA GLY A 19 -21.56 -0.08 -2.48
C GLY A 19 -22.22 0.73 -3.59
N ASP A 20 -23.34 1.42 -3.32
CA ASP A 20 -24.09 2.17 -4.33
C ASP A 20 -24.02 3.69 -4.11
N ASN A 21 -23.55 4.13 -2.93
CA ASN A 21 -23.52 5.54 -2.53
C ASN A 21 -22.15 6.23 -2.76
N TRP A 22 -21.52 5.92 -3.88
CA TRP A 22 -20.20 6.44 -4.26
C TRP A 22 -20.25 7.73 -5.09
N HIS A 23 -21.43 8.11 -5.62
CA HIS A 23 -21.63 9.30 -6.43
C HIS A 23 -21.40 10.60 -5.64
N LEU A 24 -21.12 11.67 -6.37
CA LEU A 24 -20.88 13.01 -5.81
C LEU A 24 -21.97 13.45 -4.83
N ALA A 25 -23.24 13.28 -5.20
CA ALA A 25 -24.35 13.69 -4.35
C ALA A 25 -24.34 13.00 -2.97
N ASP A 26 -24.01 11.72 -2.94
CA ASP A 26 -23.91 10.95 -1.71
C ASP A 26 -22.67 11.33 -0.90
N TYR A 27 -21.55 11.59 -1.58
CA TYR A 27 -20.33 12.04 -0.91
C TYR A 27 -20.53 13.40 -0.25
N VAL A 28 -21.14 14.36 -0.95
CA VAL A 28 -21.48 15.69 -0.39
C VAL A 28 -22.47 15.56 0.78
N LYS A 29 -23.48 14.70 0.68
CA LYS A 29 -24.43 14.43 1.77
C LYS A 29 -23.75 13.90 3.03
N ARG A 30 -22.65 13.16 2.91
CA ARG A 30 -21.81 12.67 4.03
C ARG A 30 -20.80 13.71 4.53
N GLY A 31 -20.84 14.95 4.01
CA GLY A 31 -19.91 16.03 4.39
C GLY A 31 -18.67 16.13 3.50
N GLY A 32 -18.67 15.43 2.36
CA GLY A 32 -17.57 15.52 1.40
C GLY A 32 -17.42 16.89 0.77
N TYR A 33 -16.23 17.20 0.31
CA TYR A 33 -15.79 18.50 -0.21
C TYR A 33 -15.90 19.68 0.78
N SER A 34 -16.26 19.43 2.04
CA SER A 34 -16.30 20.50 3.06
C SER A 34 -14.92 21.02 3.41
N ALA A 35 -13.90 20.14 3.45
CA ALA A 35 -12.52 20.56 3.69
C ALA A 35 -11.98 21.45 2.56
N LEU A 36 -12.17 21.04 1.30
CA LEU A 36 -11.74 21.83 0.15
C LEU A 36 -12.49 23.18 0.08
N ARG A 37 -13.82 23.19 0.31
CA ARG A 37 -14.60 24.44 0.37
C ARG A 37 -14.04 25.39 1.42
N LYS A 38 -13.89 24.91 2.65
CA LYS A 38 -13.36 25.71 3.75
C LYS A 38 -11.98 26.30 3.43
N ILE A 39 -11.08 25.50 2.86
CA ILE A 39 -9.73 25.96 2.45
C ILE A 39 -9.82 27.14 1.47
N LEU A 40 -10.66 27.03 0.46
CA LEU A 40 -10.74 28.04 -0.61
C LEU A 40 -11.53 29.29 -0.18
N GLU A 41 -12.64 29.10 0.55
CA GLU A 41 -13.50 30.21 1.05
C GLU A 41 -12.80 31.04 2.14
N GLU A 42 -12.10 30.39 3.08
CA GLU A 42 -11.36 31.08 4.15
C GLU A 42 -9.94 31.50 3.74
N GLY A 43 -9.46 31.09 2.56
CA GLY A 43 -8.12 31.37 2.10
C GLY A 43 -7.02 30.76 2.98
N ILE A 44 -7.22 29.53 3.46
CA ILE A 44 -6.26 28.85 4.34
C ILE A 44 -4.92 28.74 3.65
N ALA A 45 -3.87 29.20 4.29
CA ALA A 45 -2.52 29.19 3.73
C ALA A 45 -2.04 27.74 3.46
N PRO A 46 -1.42 27.46 2.31
CA PRO A 46 -0.85 26.16 1.99
C PRO A 46 0.06 25.58 3.09
N GLU A 47 0.82 26.44 3.76
CA GLU A 47 1.71 26.08 4.88
C GLU A 47 0.95 25.51 6.08
N ALA A 48 -0.23 26.05 6.36
CA ALA A 48 -1.06 25.58 7.47
C ALA A 48 -1.55 24.15 7.21
N ILE A 49 -1.95 23.84 5.97
CA ILE A 49 -2.35 22.47 5.58
C ILE A 49 -1.20 21.48 5.76
N ILE A 50 0.02 21.86 5.35
CA ILE A 50 1.21 21.02 5.51
C ILE A 50 1.56 20.84 7.01
N ALA A 51 1.38 21.89 7.82
CA ALA A 51 1.59 21.84 9.27
C ALA A 51 0.57 20.90 9.94
N ASP A 52 -0.70 20.98 9.56
CA ASP A 52 -1.74 20.07 10.05
C ASP A 52 -1.43 18.61 9.68
N LEU A 53 -0.99 18.34 8.46
CA LEU A 53 -0.57 16.98 8.09
C LEU A 53 0.64 16.48 8.86
N LYS A 54 1.58 17.35 9.23
CA LYS A 54 2.70 16.98 10.12
C LYS A 54 2.19 16.67 11.52
N THR A 55 1.30 17.49 12.06
CA THR A 55 0.69 17.32 13.40
C THR A 55 -0.18 16.07 13.47
N SER A 56 -0.90 15.73 12.38
CA SER A 56 -1.73 14.53 12.30
C SER A 56 -0.95 13.22 12.36
N GLY A 57 0.36 13.27 12.15
CA GLY A 57 1.19 12.08 12.10
C GLY A 57 0.88 11.13 10.94
N LEU A 58 0.19 11.61 9.89
CA LEU A 58 -0.12 10.78 8.73
C LEU A 58 1.17 10.30 8.06
N ARG A 59 1.36 9.00 8.07
CA ARG A 59 2.43 8.31 7.33
C ARG A 59 1.88 7.72 6.04
N GLY A 60 2.72 7.66 4.99
CA GLY A 60 2.34 7.08 3.71
C GLY A 60 1.78 5.65 3.86
N ARG A 61 0.62 5.39 3.25
CA ARG A 61 -0.14 4.12 3.34
C ARG A 61 0.23 3.11 2.25
N GLY A 62 1.15 3.48 1.36
CA GLY A 62 1.57 2.62 0.23
C GLY A 62 2.65 1.58 0.55
N GLY A 63 3.16 1.52 1.79
CA GLY A 63 4.16 0.53 2.21
C GLY A 63 5.33 1.12 3.00
N ALA A 64 6.00 2.15 2.49
CA ALA A 64 7.20 2.72 3.11
C ALA A 64 6.96 3.51 4.41
N GLY A 65 5.74 3.96 4.66
CA GLY A 65 5.39 4.68 5.89
C GLY A 65 6.09 6.02 6.08
N PHE A 66 6.54 6.69 5.02
CA PHE A 66 7.21 7.99 5.13
C PHE A 66 6.21 9.09 5.56
N PRO A 67 6.58 10.04 6.46
CA PRO A 67 5.69 11.10 6.94
C PRO A 67 5.19 11.99 5.80
N THR A 68 3.85 12.02 5.59
CA THR A 68 3.23 12.67 4.43
C THR A 68 3.43 14.19 4.44
N GLY A 69 3.21 14.86 5.57
CA GLY A 69 3.40 16.30 5.69
C GLY A 69 4.86 16.73 5.47
N LEU A 70 5.82 15.88 5.84
CA LEU A 70 7.24 16.10 5.53
C LEU A 70 7.51 15.94 4.03
N LYS A 71 6.95 14.90 3.40
CA LYS A 71 7.08 14.68 1.94
C LYS A 71 6.54 15.87 1.14
N TRP A 72 5.39 16.40 1.52
CA TRP A 72 4.80 17.57 0.84
C TRP A 72 5.63 18.84 1.02
N SER A 73 6.33 19.00 2.14
CA SER A 73 7.22 20.15 2.37
C SER A 73 8.49 20.14 1.50
N PHE A 74 8.82 19.05 0.82
CA PHE A 74 9.94 18.99 -0.13
C PHE A 74 9.59 19.58 -1.50
N MET A 75 8.31 19.79 -1.80
CA MET A 75 7.92 20.43 -3.05
C MET A 75 8.43 21.87 -3.09
N PRO A 76 9.21 22.25 -4.13
CA PRO A 76 9.72 23.61 -4.21
C PRO A 76 8.58 24.62 -4.35
N ARG A 77 8.57 25.62 -3.45
CA ARG A 77 7.53 26.65 -3.44
C ARG A 77 7.61 27.59 -4.62
N GLN A 78 8.81 28.09 -4.89
CA GLN A 78 9.08 28.97 -6.02
C GLN A 78 9.73 28.15 -7.13
N TYR A 79 8.91 27.66 -8.04
CA TYR A 79 9.34 26.97 -9.23
C TYR A 79 8.61 27.56 -10.44
N PRO A 80 9.34 28.07 -11.45
CA PRO A 80 8.74 28.85 -12.55
C PRO A 80 8.03 27.98 -13.59
N GLY A 81 8.05 26.67 -13.42
CA GLY A 81 7.48 25.72 -14.38
C GLY A 81 6.35 24.87 -13.80
N GLN A 82 5.89 23.91 -14.59
CA GLN A 82 4.89 22.95 -14.19
C GLN A 82 5.43 22.05 -13.08
N LYS A 83 4.61 21.80 -12.06
CA LYS A 83 4.78 20.78 -11.03
C LYS A 83 3.65 19.75 -11.16
N TYR A 84 3.92 18.51 -10.76
CA TYR A 84 2.94 17.43 -10.90
C TYR A 84 2.60 16.76 -9.57
N LEU A 85 1.35 16.33 -9.45
CA LEU A 85 0.86 15.45 -8.40
C LEU A 85 0.52 14.10 -9.01
N VAL A 86 1.01 13.03 -8.40
CA VAL A 86 0.69 11.68 -8.87
C VAL A 86 0.14 10.86 -7.71
N CYS A 87 -1.03 10.29 -7.92
CA CYS A 87 -1.56 9.25 -7.06
C CYS A 87 -1.09 7.89 -7.57
N ASN A 88 -0.55 7.10 -6.66
CA ASN A 88 -0.17 5.73 -6.93
C ASN A 88 -1.30 4.80 -6.49
N THR A 89 -2.14 4.40 -7.45
CA THR A 89 -3.16 3.36 -7.33
C THR A 89 -2.71 2.09 -8.07
N ASP A 90 -1.40 1.93 -8.30
CA ASP A 90 -0.85 0.68 -8.82
C ASP A 90 -0.69 -0.35 -7.69
N GLU A 91 -1.82 -0.92 -7.27
CA GLU A 91 -1.94 -1.83 -6.14
C GLU A 91 -1.62 -3.27 -6.56
N GLY A 92 -0.34 -3.53 -6.87
CA GLY A 92 0.13 -4.84 -7.31
C GLY A 92 0.68 -5.75 -6.19
N GLU A 93 0.81 -5.27 -4.95
CA GLU A 93 1.35 -6.05 -3.82
C GLU A 93 0.43 -7.21 -3.45
N PRO A 94 0.87 -8.49 -3.55
CA PRO A 94 0.04 -9.63 -3.19
C PRO A 94 -0.47 -9.57 -1.75
N GLY A 95 -1.79 -9.73 -1.61
CA GLY A 95 -2.51 -9.59 -0.35
C GLY A 95 -3.11 -8.22 -0.10
N THR A 96 -2.75 -7.19 -0.88
CA THR A 96 -3.28 -5.84 -0.78
C THR A 96 -4.45 -5.63 -1.76
N PHE A 97 -5.58 -5.11 -1.26
CA PHE A 97 -6.77 -4.83 -2.08
C PHE A 97 -7.63 -3.68 -1.51
N LYS A 98 -7.00 -2.74 -0.81
CA LYS A 98 -7.67 -1.61 -0.15
C LYS A 98 -7.87 -0.40 -1.07
N ASP A 99 -6.90 -0.12 -1.94
CA ASP A 99 -6.92 1.08 -2.79
C ASP A 99 -7.98 0.97 -3.88
N ARG A 100 -8.17 -0.23 -4.46
CA ARG A 100 -9.29 -0.50 -5.37
C ARG A 100 -10.65 -0.30 -4.71
N ASP A 101 -10.80 -0.67 -3.43
CA ASP A 101 -12.06 -0.45 -2.71
C ASP A 101 -12.30 1.04 -2.43
N ILE A 102 -11.25 1.83 -2.21
CA ILE A 102 -11.38 3.29 -2.08
C ILE A 102 -11.93 3.90 -3.38
N ILE A 103 -11.32 3.59 -4.53
CA ILE A 103 -11.80 4.14 -5.82
C ILE A 103 -13.15 3.56 -6.23
N ARG A 104 -13.49 2.35 -5.78
CA ARG A 104 -14.79 1.71 -6.03
C ARG A 104 -15.93 2.31 -5.21
N TYR A 105 -15.69 2.62 -3.95
CA TYR A 105 -16.74 2.96 -2.99
C TYR A 105 -16.69 4.39 -2.48
N ASN A 106 -15.54 5.06 -2.60
CA ASN A 106 -15.35 6.45 -2.15
C ASN A 106 -14.38 7.25 -3.02
N PRO A 107 -14.55 7.25 -4.37
CA PRO A 107 -13.62 7.91 -5.30
C PRO A 107 -13.48 9.41 -5.03
N HIS A 108 -14.55 10.07 -4.59
CA HIS A 108 -14.55 11.51 -4.32
C HIS A 108 -13.67 11.89 -3.11
N ALA A 109 -13.48 11.01 -2.13
CA ALA A 109 -12.52 11.26 -1.05
C ALA A 109 -11.09 11.33 -1.57
N LEU A 110 -10.75 10.49 -2.55
CA LEU A 110 -9.46 10.55 -3.23
C LEU A 110 -9.31 11.84 -4.05
N ILE A 111 -10.34 12.18 -4.84
CA ILE A 111 -10.35 13.40 -5.67
C ILE A 111 -10.19 14.66 -4.80
N GLU A 112 -10.96 14.77 -3.72
CA GLU A 112 -10.84 15.89 -2.76
C GLU A 112 -9.45 15.95 -2.13
N GLY A 113 -8.92 14.80 -1.68
CA GLY A 113 -7.59 14.72 -1.08
C GLY A 113 -6.47 15.10 -2.04
N MET A 114 -6.59 14.73 -3.32
CA MET A 114 -5.66 15.16 -4.36
C MET A 114 -5.77 16.65 -4.65
N ALA A 115 -6.97 17.21 -4.74
CA ALA A 115 -7.17 18.65 -4.94
C ALA A 115 -6.60 19.48 -3.79
N ILE A 116 -6.81 19.06 -2.54
CA ILE A 116 -6.20 19.69 -1.36
C ILE A 116 -4.66 19.60 -1.42
N GLY A 117 -4.12 18.44 -1.78
CA GLY A 117 -2.68 18.25 -1.96
C GLY A 117 -2.10 19.15 -3.05
N ALA A 118 -2.79 19.28 -4.16
CA ALA A 118 -2.41 20.16 -5.26
C ALA A 118 -2.39 21.63 -4.81
N TYR A 119 -3.41 22.08 -4.10
CA TYR A 119 -3.47 23.42 -3.52
C TYR A 119 -2.30 23.67 -2.55
N ALA A 120 -2.10 22.76 -1.60
CA ALA A 120 -1.05 22.90 -0.57
C ALA A 120 0.37 22.95 -1.15
N MET A 121 0.61 22.33 -2.29
CA MET A 121 1.93 22.28 -2.96
C MET A 121 2.03 23.20 -4.17
N GLY A 122 0.97 23.95 -4.51
CA GLY A 122 0.93 24.85 -5.68
C GLY A 122 1.07 24.07 -6.99
N ILE A 123 0.34 23.00 -7.16
CA ILE A 123 0.35 22.11 -8.33
C ILE A 123 -0.96 22.30 -9.10
N THR A 124 -0.89 22.32 -10.43
CA THR A 124 -2.07 22.53 -11.29
C THR A 124 -2.45 21.31 -12.13
N VAL A 125 -1.59 20.30 -12.21
CA VAL A 125 -1.86 19.06 -12.98
C VAL A 125 -1.53 17.85 -12.14
N GLY A 126 -2.46 16.89 -12.11
CA GLY A 126 -2.29 15.61 -11.43
C GLY A 126 -2.72 14.42 -12.27
N TYR A 127 -2.19 13.27 -11.90
CA TYR A 127 -2.52 11.97 -12.49
C TYR A 127 -2.82 10.98 -11.39
N ASN A 128 -3.85 10.14 -11.57
CA ASN A 128 -4.03 8.92 -10.81
C ASN A 128 -3.63 7.74 -11.71
N TYR A 129 -2.51 7.09 -11.39
CA TYR A 129 -2.05 5.88 -12.08
C TYR A 129 -2.71 4.67 -11.44
N ILE A 130 -3.61 4.03 -12.17
CA ILE A 130 -4.48 2.94 -11.71
C ILE A 130 -3.99 1.62 -12.28
N HIS A 131 -3.88 0.58 -11.43
CA HIS A 131 -3.44 -0.76 -11.80
C HIS A 131 -4.25 -1.34 -12.95
N GLY A 132 -3.57 -1.95 -13.94
CA GLY A 132 -4.21 -2.39 -15.18
C GLY A 132 -5.29 -3.45 -15.01
N GLU A 133 -5.23 -4.26 -13.96
CA GLU A 133 -6.19 -5.35 -13.72
C GLU A 133 -7.54 -4.88 -13.17
N ILE A 134 -7.65 -3.65 -12.65
CA ILE A 134 -8.88 -3.11 -12.05
C ILE A 134 -9.61 -2.14 -12.98
N PHE A 135 -9.84 -2.55 -14.22
CA PHE A 135 -10.40 -1.70 -15.28
C PHE A 135 -11.79 -1.13 -14.93
N GLN A 136 -12.66 -1.89 -14.26
CA GLN A 136 -13.98 -1.41 -13.87
C GLN A 136 -13.90 -0.28 -12.83
N ASP A 137 -12.92 -0.35 -11.93
CA ASP A 137 -12.67 0.68 -10.93
C ASP A 137 -12.04 1.93 -11.57
N TYR A 138 -11.21 1.74 -12.62
CA TYR A 138 -10.74 2.84 -13.47
C TYR A 138 -11.91 3.59 -14.13
N LEU A 139 -12.87 2.90 -14.75
CA LEU A 139 -14.04 3.52 -15.36
C LEU A 139 -14.90 4.28 -14.33
N ARG A 140 -15.07 3.71 -13.14
CA ARG A 140 -15.79 4.40 -12.06
C ARG A 140 -15.05 5.66 -11.60
N PHE A 141 -13.74 5.64 -11.54
CA PHE A 141 -12.97 6.83 -11.21
C PHE A 141 -13.07 7.92 -12.27
N GLU A 142 -13.08 7.55 -13.57
CA GLU A 142 -13.34 8.49 -14.67
C GLU A 142 -14.73 9.15 -14.52
N GLU A 143 -15.77 8.38 -14.23
CA GLU A 143 -17.11 8.90 -13.98
C GLU A 143 -17.12 9.89 -12.80
N ALA A 144 -16.45 9.54 -11.70
CA ALA A 144 -16.33 10.45 -10.54
C ALA A 144 -15.56 11.74 -10.88
N LEU A 145 -14.55 11.67 -11.77
CA LEU A 145 -13.85 12.87 -12.26
C LEU A 145 -14.80 13.78 -13.06
N GLU A 146 -15.65 13.22 -13.92
CA GLU A 146 -16.64 14.00 -14.67
C GLU A 146 -17.67 14.65 -13.74
N GLU A 147 -18.17 13.93 -12.73
CA GLU A 147 -19.05 14.50 -11.70
C GLU A 147 -18.39 15.68 -10.97
N ALA A 148 -17.12 15.52 -10.57
CA ALA A 148 -16.36 16.55 -9.87
C ALA A 148 -16.09 17.79 -10.74
N ARG A 149 -15.81 17.60 -12.05
CA ARG A 149 -15.63 18.70 -13.02
C ARG A 149 -16.94 19.45 -13.23
N ALA A 150 -18.02 18.73 -13.47
CA ALA A 150 -19.35 19.33 -13.68
C ALA A 150 -19.84 20.16 -12.49
N ALA A 151 -19.44 19.76 -11.27
CA ALA A 151 -19.78 20.47 -10.04
C ALA A 151 -18.78 21.56 -9.63
N GLY A 152 -17.72 21.79 -10.42
CA GLY A 152 -16.72 22.82 -10.16
C GLY A 152 -15.71 22.50 -9.05
N PHE A 153 -15.53 21.22 -8.71
CA PHE A 153 -14.50 20.76 -7.75
C PHE A 153 -13.16 20.43 -8.42
N LEU A 154 -13.14 20.35 -9.74
CA LEU A 154 -11.95 20.18 -10.58
C LEU A 154 -12.03 21.13 -11.78
N GLY A 155 -10.89 21.37 -12.41
CA GLY A 155 -10.79 22.24 -13.59
C GLY A 155 -10.24 23.62 -13.24
N ASP A 156 -10.73 24.63 -13.94
CA ASP A 156 -10.30 26.02 -13.77
C ASP A 156 -11.14 26.73 -12.71
N ASN A 157 -10.50 27.61 -11.94
CA ASN A 157 -11.18 28.46 -10.95
C ASN A 157 -12.12 27.68 -10.00
N ILE A 158 -11.62 26.62 -9.39
CA ILE A 158 -12.38 25.72 -8.53
C ILE A 158 -13.16 26.50 -7.49
N LEU A 159 -14.49 26.28 -7.42
CA LEU A 159 -15.44 26.97 -6.54
C LEU A 159 -15.38 28.51 -6.65
N GLY A 160 -15.01 29.04 -7.82
CA GLY A 160 -14.88 30.48 -8.06
C GLY A 160 -13.59 31.12 -7.51
N SER A 161 -12.66 30.31 -7.00
CA SER A 161 -11.36 30.77 -6.51
C SER A 161 -10.35 30.98 -7.65
N GLN A 162 -9.14 31.41 -7.33
CA GLN A 162 -8.03 31.47 -8.29
C GLN A 162 -7.31 30.12 -8.45
N PHE A 163 -7.69 29.10 -7.70
CA PHE A 163 -7.07 27.78 -7.77
C PHE A 163 -7.64 26.98 -8.93
N SER A 164 -6.75 26.39 -9.72
CA SER A 164 -7.09 25.48 -10.83
C SER A 164 -6.32 24.18 -10.68
N PHE A 165 -6.98 23.05 -10.92
CA PHE A 165 -6.35 21.75 -10.86
C PHE A 165 -6.98 20.79 -11.87
N GLN A 166 -6.18 20.33 -12.83
CA GLN A 166 -6.56 19.33 -13.82
C GLN A 166 -6.13 17.95 -13.33
N LEU A 167 -7.07 17.09 -13.04
CA LEU A 167 -6.82 15.72 -12.61
C LEU A 167 -7.22 14.73 -13.70
N HIS A 168 -6.32 13.82 -14.05
CA HIS A 168 -6.49 12.80 -15.08
C HIS A 168 -6.32 11.40 -14.48
N ALA A 169 -7.15 10.45 -14.91
CA ALA A 169 -6.87 9.04 -14.67
C ALA A 169 -5.94 8.50 -15.76
N HIS A 170 -5.06 7.58 -15.36
CA HIS A 170 -4.21 6.83 -16.28
C HIS A 170 -4.37 5.35 -15.98
N HIS A 171 -4.83 4.58 -16.95
CA HIS A 171 -4.95 3.14 -16.84
C HIS A 171 -3.58 2.50 -17.12
N GLY A 172 -3.00 1.87 -16.09
CA GLY A 172 -1.73 1.17 -16.18
C GLY A 172 -1.84 -0.17 -16.91
N TYR A 173 -0.74 -0.93 -16.91
CA TYR A 173 -0.62 -2.17 -17.69
C TYR A 173 -0.48 -3.43 -16.79
N GLY A 174 -0.63 -3.33 -15.48
CA GLY A 174 -0.62 -4.45 -14.55
C GLY A 174 0.76 -4.94 -14.10
N ALA A 175 1.85 -4.29 -14.45
CA ALA A 175 3.18 -4.66 -13.97
C ALA A 175 3.39 -4.20 -12.51
N TYR A 176 3.72 -5.14 -11.61
CA TYR A 176 3.98 -4.86 -10.19
C TYR A 176 5.02 -3.77 -9.96
N ILE A 177 6.11 -3.78 -10.78
CA ILE A 177 7.19 -2.80 -10.63
C ILE A 177 6.72 -1.36 -10.84
N CYS A 178 5.62 -1.12 -11.56
CA CYS A 178 5.08 0.23 -11.77
C CYS A 178 4.44 0.81 -10.49
N GLY A 179 4.33 0.04 -9.40
CA GLY A 179 4.07 0.54 -8.05
C GLY A 179 5.27 1.24 -7.40
N GLU A 180 6.50 1.01 -7.88
CA GLU A 180 7.66 1.80 -7.47
C GLU A 180 7.56 3.20 -8.08
N GLU A 181 7.74 4.26 -7.24
CA GLU A 181 7.38 5.63 -7.63
C GLU A 181 8.07 6.12 -8.91
N THR A 182 9.32 5.72 -9.19
CA THR A 182 10.05 6.16 -10.38
C THR A 182 9.77 5.29 -11.61
N ALA A 183 9.50 4.00 -11.42
CA ALA A 183 9.03 3.12 -12.49
C ALA A 183 7.62 3.54 -12.97
N LEU A 184 6.75 3.95 -12.03
CA LEU A 184 5.46 4.54 -12.34
C LEU A 184 5.61 5.79 -13.23
N LEU A 185 6.55 6.69 -12.88
CA LEU A 185 6.81 7.89 -13.69
C LEU A 185 7.33 7.54 -15.09
N GLU A 186 8.25 6.56 -15.22
CA GLU A 186 8.72 6.09 -16.52
C GLU A 186 7.54 5.54 -17.36
N SER A 187 6.66 4.73 -16.75
CA SER A 187 5.48 4.20 -17.42
C SER A 187 4.51 5.32 -17.84
N LEU A 188 4.25 6.30 -16.97
CA LEU A 188 3.39 7.45 -17.27
C LEU A 188 3.95 8.32 -18.40
N GLU A 189 5.28 8.36 -18.54
CA GLU A 189 5.98 9.03 -19.65
C GLU A 189 5.98 8.19 -20.95
N GLY A 190 5.32 7.02 -20.99
CA GLY A 190 5.28 6.14 -22.15
C GLY A 190 6.54 5.31 -22.38
N LYS A 191 7.40 5.21 -21.37
CA LYS A 191 8.64 4.42 -21.41
C LYS A 191 8.44 3.07 -20.73
N LYS A 192 9.46 2.21 -20.81
CA LYS A 192 9.50 0.97 -20.03
C LYS A 192 9.50 1.30 -18.54
N GLY A 193 8.60 0.67 -17.78
CA GLY A 193 8.47 0.85 -16.33
C GLY A 193 9.67 0.27 -15.58
N GLN A 194 10.75 1.00 -15.53
CA GLN A 194 11.98 0.66 -14.80
C GLN A 194 12.35 1.78 -13.83
N PRO A 195 12.71 1.44 -12.57
CA PRO A 195 13.12 2.44 -11.58
C PRO A 195 14.31 3.30 -12.01
N ARG A 196 14.29 4.56 -11.57
CA ARG A 196 15.42 5.48 -11.70
C ARG A 196 16.35 5.38 -10.50
N PHE A 197 17.61 5.73 -10.68
CA PHE A 197 18.53 5.95 -9.56
C PHE A 197 18.10 7.16 -8.73
N LYS A 198 18.25 7.07 -7.43
CA LYS A 198 18.03 8.16 -6.47
C LYS A 198 19.36 8.45 -5.73
N PRO A 199 19.81 9.70 -5.59
CA PRO A 199 19.26 10.94 -6.12
C PRO A 199 19.41 11.08 -7.65
N PRO A 200 18.62 11.94 -8.34
CA PRO A 200 17.64 12.87 -7.79
C PRO A 200 16.32 12.21 -7.39
N PHE A 201 15.66 12.79 -6.38
CA PHE A 201 14.33 12.37 -5.95
C PHE A 201 13.22 13.04 -6.78
N PRO A 202 12.03 12.45 -6.90
CA PRO A 202 10.93 12.99 -7.70
C PRO A 202 10.52 14.42 -7.35
N ALA A 203 10.64 14.84 -6.08
CA ALA A 203 10.36 16.21 -5.66
C ALA A 203 11.24 17.26 -6.37
N SER A 204 12.41 16.85 -6.89
CA SER A 204 13.30 17.70 -7.68
C SER A 204 13.25 17.37 -9.16
N PHE A 205 13.17 16.09 -9.51
CA PHE A 205 13.23 15.59 -10.89
C PHE A 205 12.32 14.37 -11.06
N GLY A 206 11.02 14.61 -11.24
CA GLY A 206 9.98 13.58 -11.38
C GLY A 206 9.43 13.48 -12.80
N LEU A 207 8.11 13.56 -12.94
CA LEU A 207 7.39 13.43 -14.21
C LEU A 207 7.87 14.48 -15.23
N TYR A 208 8.26 14.04 -16.42
CA TYR A 208 8.83 14.86 -17.47
C TYR A 208 9.99 15.75 -16.99
N GLY A 209 10.77 15.26 -16.01
CA GLY A 209 11.88 16.02 -15.42
C GLY A 209 11.46 17.20 -14.55
N LYS A 210 10.21 17.27 -14.12
CA LYS A 210 9.65 18.36 -13.30
C LYS A 210 9.42 17.90 -11.85
N PRO A 211 9.40 18.84 -10.88
CA PRO A 211 9.08 18.50 -9.50
C PRO A 211 7.75 17.77 -9.39
N THR A 212 7.76 16.60 -8.74
CA THR A 212 6.58 15.72 -8.65
C THR A 212 6.47 15.14 -7.23
N THR A 213 5.29 15.20 -6.66
CA THR A 213 4.95 14.46 -5.43
C THR A 213 4.10 13.27 -5.78
N ILE A 214 4.49 12.08 -5.27
CA ILE A 214 3.76 10.84 -5.46
C ILE A 214 3.29 10.35 -4.09
N ASN A 215 1.99 10.07 -3.92
CA ASN A 215 1.44 9.41 -2.74
C ASN A 215 0.47 8.31 -3.14
N ASN A 216 0.30 7.34 -2.23
CA ASN A 216 -0.66 6.26 -2.38
C ASN A 216 -2.11 6.78 -2.23
N THR A 217 -3.06 6.03 -2.79
CA THR A 217 -4.52 6.27 -2.76
C THR A 217 -5.06 6.50 -1.36
N GLU A 218 -4.81 5.57 -0.43
CA GLU A 218 -5.29 5.69 0.97
C GLU A 218 -4.71 6.94 1.65
N THR A 219 -3.48 7.29 1.33
CA THR A 219 -2.83 8.49 1.87
C THR A 219 -3.56 9.77 1.47
N PHE A 220 -3.89 9.94 0.18
CA PHE A 220 -4.65 11.10 -0.27
C PHE A 220 -6.09 11.08 0.24
N ALA A 221 -6.76 9.92 0.20
CA ALA A 221 -8.13 9.77 0.67
C ALA A 221 -8.31 10.09 2.16
N ALA A 222 -7.26 9.98 2.98
CA ALA A 222 -7.29 10.35 4.40
C ALA A 222 -7.28 11.86 4.63
N VAL A 223 -6.75 12.66 3.70
CA VAL A 223 -6.51 14.11 3.89
C VAL A 223 -7.78 14.90 4.22
N PRO A 224 -8.91 14.75 3.51
CA PRO A 224 -10.13 15.48 3.84
C PRO A 224 -10.64 15.19 5.25
N PHE A 225 -10.54 13.95 5.68
CA PHE A 225 -10.99 13.54 7.02
C PHE A 225 -10.10 14.11 8.12
N ILE A 226 -8.78 14.20 7.89
CA ILE A 226 -7.84 14.85 8.81
C ILE A 226 -8.20 16.32 9.02
N LEU A 227 -8.46 17.05 7.93
CA LEU A 227 -8.73 18.48 8.01
C LEU A 227 -10.13 18.79 8.58
N ASN A 228 -11.11 17.90 8.33
CA ASN A 228 -12.44 18.03 8.91
C ASN A 228 -12.49 17.64 10.40
N LEU A 229 -11.74 16.61 10.81
CA LEU A 229 -11.70 16.14 12.19
C LEU A 229 -10.82 17.04 13.07
N GLY A 230 -9.73 17.55 12.51
CA GLY A 230 -8.65 18.20 13.21
C GLY A 230 -7.41 17.29 13.32
N ALA A 231 -6.23 17.88 13.14
CA ALA A 231 -4.96 17.13 13.08
C ALA A 231 -4.64 16.42 14.41
N ALA A 232 -4.89 17.07 15.54
CA ALA A 232 -4.65 16.51 16.88
C ALA A 232 -5.62 15.37 17.19
N GLU A 233 -6.88 15.52 16.84
CA GLU A 233 -7.93 14.53 17.01
C GLU A 233 -7.66 13.30 16.14
N TYR A 234 -7.20 13.49 14.90
CA TYR A 234 -6.78 12.38 14.04
C TYR A 234 -5.58 11.65 14.63
N MET A 235 -4.54 12.36 15.10
CA MET A 235 -3.39 11.75 15.77
C MET A 235 -3.85 10.91 16.97
N ALA A 236 -4.79 11.41 17.76
CA ALA A 236 -5.28 10.75 18.98
C ALA A 236 -6.08 9.46 18.72
N LEU A 237 -6.53 9.21 17.48
CA LEU A 237 -7.17 7.93 17.13
C LEU A 237 -6.17 6.76 17.16
N GLY A 238 -4.90 7.03 16.88
CA GLY A 238 -3.83 6.02 16.88
C GLY A 238 -2.95 6.06 18.13
N LYS A 239 -1.66 5.82 17.93
CA LYS A 239 -0.61 5.90 18.96
C LYS A 239 0.41 6.99 18.60
N PRO A 240 1.24 7.43 19.52
CA PRO A 240 2.37 8.31 19.22
C PRO A 240 3.19 7.76 18.04
N ASN A 241 3.54 8.60 17.06
CA ASN A 241 4.19 8.29 15.80
C ASN A 241 3.37 7.41 14.82
N ASN A 242 2.17 6.99 15.18
CA ASN A 242 1.28 6.12 14.44
C ASN A 242 -0.16 6.70 14.47
N GLY A 243 -0.32 7.93 13.92
CA GLY A 243 -1.59 8.66 13.99
C GLY A 243 -2.66 8.07 13.06
N GLY A 244 -3.91 8.21 13.51
CA GLY A 244 -5.10 7.96 12.71
C GLY A 244 -5.46 6.50 12.53
N THR A 245 -6.23 6.26 11.46
CA THR A 245 -6.68 4.94 11.04
C THR A 245 -5.83 4.41 9.89
N LYS A 246 -5.92 3.10 9.65
CA LYS A 246 -5.41 2.43 8.47
C LYS A 246 -6.35 1.34 8.02
N ILE A 247 -6.48 1.16 6.72
CA ILE A 247 -7.21 0.04 6.14
C ILE A 247 -6.27 -1.17 6.08
N PHE A 248 -6.69 -2.27 6.70
CA PHE A 248 -6.01 -3.56 6.66
C PHE A 248 -6.76 -4.51 5.74
N SER A 249 -6.07 -5.02 4.72
CA SER A 249 -6.58 -6.06 3.84
C SER A 249 -6.27 -7.42 4.47
N ILE A 250 -7.23 -8.05 5.13
CA ILE A 250 -7.02 -9.38 5.74
C ILE A 250 -7.50 -10.47 4.80
N SER A 251 -6.67 -11.51 4.61
CA SER A 251 -6.93 -12.65 3.73
C SER A 251 -6.29 -13.94 4.25
N GLY A 252 -6.42 -15.02 3.48
CA GLY A 252 -5.92 -16.34 3.85
C GLY A 252 -6.95 -17.16 4.61
N ASP A 253 -6.53 -17.80 5.69
CA ASP A 253 -7.34 -18.78 6.41
C ASP A 253 -8.20 -18.16 7.53
N VAL A 254 -8.91 -17.08 7.21
CA VAL A 254 -9.87 -16.40 8.09
C VAL A 254 -11.29 -16.61 7.61
N GLU A 255 -12.27 -16.50 8.52
CA GLU A 255 -13.69 -16.71 8.18
C GLU A 255 -14.23 -15.60 7.28
N ARG A 256 -13.84 -14.34 7.52
CA ARG A 256 -14.36 -13.18 6.80
C ARG A 256 -13.19 -12.32 6.27
N PRO A 257 -12.57 -12.72 5.14
CA PRO A 257 -11.56 -11.88 4.50
C PRO A 257 -12.19 -10.57 4.01
N GLY A 258 -11.42 -9.48 4.02
CA GLY A 258 -11.91 -8.17 3.61
C GLY A 258 -11.03 -7.02 4.05
N ASN A 259 -11.48 -5.80 3.77
CA ASN A 259 -10.84 -4.58 4.21
C ASN A 259 -11.48 -4.06 5.50
N TYR A 260 -10.64 -3.81 6.51
CA TYR A 260 -11.04 -3.31 7.82
C TYR A 260 -10.27 -2.05 8.14
N GLU A 261 -10.97 -0.94 8.28
CA GLU A 261 -10.36 0.31 8.73
C GLU A 261 -10.39 0.39 10.24
N VAL A 262 -9.21 0.37 10.87
CA VAL A 262 -9.04 0.42 12.31
C VAL A 262 -7.97 1.44 12.72
N PRO A 263 -8.01 1.98 13.94
CA PRO A 263 -6.92 2.81 14.46
C PRO A 263 -5.58 2.10 14.43
N LEU A 264 -4.52 2.83 14.10
CA LEU A 264 -3.16 2.30 14.23
C LEU A 264 -2.85 2.00 15.71
N GLY A 265 -2.31 0.81 15.96
CA GLY A 265 -2.10 0.28 17.31
C GLY A 265 -3.23 -0.59 17.83
N THR A 266 -4.25 -0.87 17.00
CA THR A 266 -5.22 -1.92 17.31
C THR A 266 -4.52 -3.26 17.46
N PRO A 267 -4.78 -4.07 18.52
CA PRO A 267 -4.20 -5.39 18.65
C PRO A 267 -4.58 -6.30 17.45
N PHE A 268 -3.63 -7.10 16.96
CA PHE A 268 -3.92 -8.03 15.87
C PHE A 268 -5.04 -9.02 16.25
N ALA A 269 -5.11 -9.44 17.51
CA ALA A 269 -6.20 -10.30 18.00
C ALA A 269 -7.59 -9.68 17.76
N THR A 270 -7.73 -8.36 17.92
CA THR A 270 -8.98 -7.64 17.62
C THR A 270 -9.31 -7.67 16.12
N LEU A 271 -8.31 -7.49 15.23
CA LEU A 271 -8.53 -7.65 13.79
C LEU A 271 -8.98 -9.07 13.44
N MET A 272 -8.41 -10.10 14.10
CA MET A 272 -8.83 -11.49 13.92
C MET A 272 -10.28 -11.72 14.36
N GLU A 273 -10.70 -11.12 15.49
CA GLU A 273 -12.10 -11.18 15.94
C GLU A 273 -13.05 -10.55 14.91
N LEU A 274 -12.69 -9.36 14.40
CA LEU A 274 -13.43 -8.68 13.33
C LEU A 274 -13.54 -9.54 12.07
N ALA A 275 -12.47 -10.26 11.72
CA ALA A 275 -12.42 -11.19 10.59
C ALA A 275 -13.12 -12.56 10.88
N GLY A 276 -13.73 -12.73 12.06
CA GLY A 276 -14.45 -13.96 12.43
C GLY A 276 -13.57 -15.10 12.94
N GLY A 277 -12.28 -14.83 13.17
CA GLY A 277 -11.32 -15.83 13.61
C GLY A 277 -10.78 -16.71 12.49
N MET A 278 -10.10 -17.77 12.89
CA MET A 278 -9.54 -18.77 11.96
C MET A 278 -10.62 -19.64 11.34
N ARG A 279 -10.52 -19.85 10.03
CA ARG A 279 -11.46 -20.70 9.28
C ARG A 279 -11.48 -22.12 9.84
N GLY A 280 -12.68 -22.62 10.16
CA GLY A 280 -12.87 -23.95 10.71
C GLY A 280 -12.23 -24.17 12.08
N GLY A 281 -11.96 -23.13 12.85
CA GLY A 281 -11.40 -23.22 14.21
C GLY A 281 -9.96 -23.74 14.29
N LYS A 282 -9.23 -23.76 13.17
CA LYS A 282 -7.83 -24.20 13.11
C LYS A 282 -6.89 -23.24 13.86
N LYS A 283 -5.68 -23.70 14.16
CA LYS A 283 -4.67 -22.89 14.81
C LYS A 283 -3.93 -22.00 13.81
N ILE A 284 -3.66 -20.78 14.22
CA ILE A 284 -2.82 -19.85 13.45
C ILE A 284 -1.36 -20.33 13.50
N LYS A 285 -0.73 -20.44 12.34
CA LYS A 285 0.67 -20.84 12.19
C LYS A 285 1.58 -19.67 11.90
N ALA A 286 1.19 -18.87 10.91
CA ALA A 286 2.02 -17.79 10.40
C ALA A 286 1.17 -16.62 9.91
N VAL A 287 1.75 -15.42 9.93
CA VAL A 287 1.13 -14.21 9.38
C VAL A 287 2.16 -13.41 8.61
N ILE A 288 1.78 -12.95 7.43
CA ILE A 288 2.50 -11.89 6.72
C ILE A 288 1.72 -10.60 6.97
N PRO A 289 2.26 -9.63 7.74
CA PRO A 289 1.45 -8.50 8.23
C PRO A 289 1.36 -7.30 7.29
N GLY A 290 2.17 -7.26 6.24
CA GLY A 290 2.34 -6.04 5.43
C GLY A 290 2.37 -6.23 3.91
N GLY A 291 1.84 -7.36 3.42
CA GLY A 291 1.96 -7.79 2.02
C GLY A 291 3.12 -8.74 1.81
N SER A 292 3.17 -9.37 0.66
CA SER A 292 4.13 -10.44 0.32
C SER A 292 5.59 -10.06 0.52
N SER A 293 5.92 -8.78 0.43
CA SER A 293 7.24 -8.20 0.64
C SER A 293 7.67 -8.15 2.11
N ALA A 294 6.73 -8.33 3.05
CA ALA A 294 7.02 -8.28 4.48
C ALA A 294 7.51 -9.64 5.01
N PRO A 295 8.51 -9.65 5.93
CA PRO A 295 8.90 -10.86 6.63
C PRO A 295 7.73 -11.54 7.33
N VAL A 296 7.60 -12.85 7.18
CA VAL A 296 6.60 -13.66 7.90
C VAL A 296 6.89 -13.67 9.40
N ILE A 297 5.82 -13.62 10.20
CA ILE A 297 5.87 -13.74 11.67
C ILE A 297 5.15 -15.03 12.09
N ARG A 298 5.62 -15.71 13.13
CA ARG A 298 4.92 -16.84 13.73
C ARG A 298 3.59 -16.38 14.35
N GLY A 299 2.58 -17.24 14.27
CA GLY A 299 1.23 -16.89 14.71
C GLY A 299 1.12 -16.50 16.18
N ASP A 300 1.86 -17.19 17.06
CA ASP A 300 1.92 -16.89 18.50
C ASP A 300 2.51 -15.51 18.81
N VAL A 301 3.52 -15.09 18.07
CA VAL A 301 4.12 -13.74 18.17
C VAL A 301 3.11 -12.69 17.66
N MET A 302 2.52 -12.95 16.49
CA MET A 302 1.60 -11.98 15.88
C MET A 302 0.34 -11.75 16.72
N MET A 303 -0.21 -12.77 17.37
CA MET A 303 -1.37 -12.64 18.26
C MET A 303 -1.14 -11.70 19.45
N ASN A 304 0.12 -11.42 19.80
CA ASN A 304 0.54 -10.51 20.86
C ASN A 304 1.14 -9.20 20.31
N THR A 305 0.91 -8.88 19.05
CA THR A 305 1.48 -7.70 18.38
C THR A 305 0.38 -6.71 18.00
N ASP A 306 0.63 -5.44 18.21
CA ASP A 306 -0.27 -4.37 17.77
C ASP A 306 0.00 -3.99 16.30
N LEU A 307 -1.05 -3.56 15.62
CA LEU A 307 -1.04 -3.18 14.20
C LEU A 307 -0.59 -1.73 14.04
N ASP A 308 0.69 -1.49 14.25
CA ASP A 308 1.35 -0.20 13.99
C ASP A 308 2.77 -0.41 13.46
N TYR A 309 3.39 0.65 12.95
CA TYR A 309 4.72 0.56 12.32
C TYR A 309 5.79 0.08 13.29
N ASP A 310 5.75 0.57 14.53
CA ASP A 310 6.81 0.32 15.52
C ASP A 310 6.68 -1.07 16.13
N SER A 311 5.45 -1.50 16.45
CA SER A 311 5.16 -2.82 17.05
C SER A 311 5.48 -3.95 16.07
N ILE A 312 5.07 -3.82 14.79
CA ILE A 312 5.37 -4.81 13.76
C ILE A 312 6.88 -4.86 13.46
N ALA A 313 7.56 -3.70 13.43
CA ALA A 313 9.02 -3.66 13.28
C ALA A 313 9.73 -4.36 14.44
N LYS A 314 9.29 -4.15 15.68
CA LYS A 314 9.81 -4.85 16.87
C LYS A 314 9.58 -6.36 16.81
N ALA A 315 8.48 -6.81 16.21
CA ALA A 315 8.20 -8.23 15.97
C ALA A 315 9.05 -8.84 14.83
N GLY A 316 9.90 -8.05 14.16
CA GLY A 316 10.83 -8.52 13.13
C GLY A 316 10.25 -8.51 11.71
N SER A 317 9.19 -7.71 11.46
CA SER A 317 8.59 -7.55 10.14
C SER A 317 8.37 -6.07 9.82
N MET A 318 7.47 -5.76 8.90
CA MET A 318 7.07 -4.39 8.59
C MET A 318 5.56 -4.32 8.34
N LEU A 319 4.94 -3.18 8.69
CA LEU A 319 3.51 -2.95 8.46
C LEU A 319 3.18 -2.92 6.96
N GLY A 320 4.11 -2.49 6.14
CA GLY A 320 3.99 -2.48 4.69
C GLY A 320 2.72 -1.78 4.20
N SER A 321 2.04 -2.40 3.25
CA SER A 321 0.75 -1.92 2.75
C SER A 321 -0.43 -2.15 3.73
N GLY A 322 -0.23 -2.96 4.79
CA GLY A 322 -1.28 -3.41 5.69
C GLY A 322 -2.08 -4.60 5.15
N ALA A 323 -1.51 -5.32 4.20
CA ALA A 323 -2.06 -6.59 3.73
C ALA A 323 -1.68 -7.71 4.69
N VAL A 324 -2.66 -8.24 5.40
CA VAL A 324 -2.48 -9.27 6.42
C VAL A 324 -2.88 -10.62 5.85
N ILE A 325 -1.89 -11.48 5.58
CA ILE A 325 -2.12 -12.83 5.05
C ILE A 325 -1.97 -13.82 6.20
N VAL A 326 -3.07 -14.46 6.59
CA VAL A 326 -3.12 -15.41 7.70
C VAL A 326 -3.05 -16.84 7.19
N MET A 327 -2.18 -17.64 7.77
CA MET A 327 -1.94 -19.04 7.40
C MET A 327 -2.19 -19.95 8.60
N ASP A 328 -2.99 -21.00 8.41
CA ASP A 328 -3.26 -22.00 9.42
C ASP A 328 -2.18 -23.09 9.50
N GLU A 329 -2.32 -23.99 10.45
CA GLU A 329 -1.39 -25.10 10.71
C GLU A 329 -1.25 -26.10 9.56
N THR A 330 -2.17 -26.07 8.58
CA THR A 330 -2.14 -26.95 7.42
C THR A 330 -1.40 -26.36 6.21
N ARG A 331 -0.87 -25.14 6.34
CA ARG A 331 -0.10 -24.51 5.26
C ARG A 331 1.37 -24.89 5.32
N CYS A 332 1.90 -25.31 4.20
CA CYS A 332 3.33 -25.58 4.03
C CYS A 332 4.08 -24.29 3.78
N MET A 333 5.10 -23.98 4.57
CA MET A 333 5.89 -22.76 4.42
C MET A 333 6.82 -22.81 3.21
N VAL A 334 7.31 -24.01 2.83
CA VAL A 334 8.12 -24.17 1.61
C VAL A 334 7.29 -23.87 0.36
N LYS A 335 6.06 -24.42 0.27
CA LYS A 335 5.13 -24.15 -0.83
C LYS A 335 4.70 -22.69 -0.88
N SER A 336 4.49 -22.06 0.28
CA SER A 336 4.18 -20.64 0.38
C SER A 336 5.34 -19.79 -0.13
N LEU A 337 6.58 -20.10 0.27
CA LEU A 337 7.77 -19.41 -0.23
C LEU A 337 7.97 -19.62 -1.73
N LEU A 338 7.71 -20.83 -2.22
CA LEU A 338 7.78 -21.12 -3.66
C LEU A 338 6.89 -20.15 -4.47
N ARG A 339 5.65 -19.93 -4.01
CA ARG A 339 4.72 -19.02 -4.69
C ARG A 339 5.20 -17.58 -4.67
N LEU A 340 5.72 -17.11 -3.53
CA LEU A 340 6.27 -15.77 -3.39
C LEU A 340 7.53 -15.58 -4.27
N SER A 341 8.44 -16.55 -4.24
CA SER A 341 9.67 -16.49 -5.03
C SER A 341 9.39 -16.50 -6.54
N TYR A 342 8.36 -17.25 -6.98
CA TYR A 342 7.90 -17.23 -8.37
C TYR A 342 7.39 -15.84 -8.76
N PHE A 343 6.55 -15.22 -7.92
CA PHE A 343 6.03 -13.88 -8.16
C PHE A 343 7.16 -12.85 -8.35
N TYR A 344 8.13 -12.79 -7.43
CA TYR A 344 9.23 -11.83 -7.54
C TYR A 344 10.18 -12.11 -8.72
N TYR A 345 10.32 -13.37 -9.12
CA TYR A 345 11.07 -13.72 -10.32
C TYR A 345 10.39 -13.20 -11.58
N GLU A 346 9.09 -13.41 -11.73
CA GLU A 346 8.31 -12.93 -12.89
C GLU A 346 8.21 -11.40 -12.94
N GLU A 347 8.06 -10.74 -11.79
CA GLU A 347 7.85 -9.29 -11.71
C GLU A 347 9.15 -8.47 -11.67
N SER A 348 10.31 -9.10 -11.66
CA SER A 348 11.58 -8.38 -11.78
C SER A 348 11.67 -7.66 -13.12
N CYS A 349 11.89 -6.33 -13.11
CA CYS A 349 12.05 -5.56 -14.36
C CYS A 349 13.32 -5.88 -15.12
N GLY A 350 14.24 -6.67 -14.55
CA GLY A 350 15.49 -7.10 -15.17
C GLY A 350 16.60 -6.04 -15.25
N GLN A 351 16.43 -4.87 -14.63
CA GLN A 351 17.38 -3.77 -14.76
C GLN A 351 18.70 -4.04 -14.04
N CYS A 352 18.67 -4.42 -12.76
CA CYS A 352 19.89 -4.64 -11.96
C CYS A 352 20.19 -6.12 -11.76
N THR A 353 21.47 -6.48 -11.94
CA THR A 353 21.93 -7.87 -11.95
C THR A 353 21.56 -8.67 -10.70
N PRO A 354 21.72 -8.16 -9.45
CA PRO A 354 21.39 -8.95 -8.26
C PRO A 354 19.93 -9.40 -8.22
N CYS A 355 18.99 -8.52 -8.61
CA CYS A 355 17.57 -8.85 -8.70
C CYS A 355 17.29 -9.76 -9.89
N ARG A 356 17.70 -9.38 -11.10
CA ARG A 356 17.42 -10.12 -12.34
C ARG A 356 17.83 -11.59 -12.26
N GLU A 357 19.04 -11.86 -11.75
CA GLU A 357 19.56 -13.23 -11.67
C GLU A 357 19.16 -13.92 -10.35
N GLY A 358 19.29 -13.20 -9.23
CA GLY A 358 19.12 -13.77 -7.91
C GLY A 358 17.70 -14.22 -7.60
N THR A 359 16.66 -13.49 -8.05
CA THR A 359 15.27 -13.90 -7.88
C THR A 359 14.98 -15.24 -8.55
N GLY A 360 15.49 -15.43 -9.77
CA GLY A 360 15.37 -16.71 -10.49
C GLY A 360 16.17 -17.84 -9.83
N TRP A 361 17.31 -17.54 -9.20
CA TRP A 361 18.07 -18.54 -8.44
C TRP A 361 17.32 -18.96 -7.19
N MET A 362 16.80 -18.03 -6.40
CA MET A 362 15.99 -18.33 -5.22
C MET A 362 14.75 -19.16 -5.59
N TYR A 363 13.99 -18.76 -6.62
CA TYR A 363 12.85 -19.53 -7.11
C TYR A 363 13.23 -20.98 -7.44
N ARG A 364 14.27 -21.20 -8.25
CA ARG A 364 14.70 -22.55 -8.66
C ARG A 364 15.16 -23.42 -7.49
N MET A 365 15.81 -22.83 -6.47
CA MET A 365 16.21 -23.55 -5.29
C MET A 365 15.00 -23.97 -4.43
N VAL A 366 14.07 -23.05 -4.17
CA VAL A 366 12.83 -23.37 -3.43
C VAL A 366 11.98 -24.39 -4.19
N HIS A 367 11.90 -24.24 -5.54
CA HIS A 367 11.21 -25.20 -6.39
C HIS A 367 11.77 -26.62 -6.27
N ARG A 368 13.09 -26.79 -6.29
CA ARG A 368 13.67 -28.13 -6.12
C ARG A 368 13.48 -28.70 -4.71
N ILE A 369 13.49 -27.87 -3.66
CA ILE A 369 13.19 -28.31 -2.29
C ILE A 369 11.75 -28.83 -2.20
N GLU A 370 10.79 -28.06 -2.70
CA GLU A 370 9.36 -28.43 -2.69
C GLU A 370 9.09 -29.73 -3.45
N ASN A 371 9.82 -29.96 -4.56
CA ASN A 371 9.63 -31.14 -5.41
C ASN A 371 10.54 -32.36 -5.02
N GLY A 372 11.08 -32.39 -3.80
CA GLY A 372 11.84 -33.54 -3.29
C GLY A 372 13.28 -33.66 -3.83
N HIS A 373 13.79 -32.64 -4.49
CA HIS A 373 15.16 -32.59 -5.02
C HIS A 373 16.07 -31.65 -4.23
N GLY A 374 15.63 -31.23 -3.04
CA GLY A 374 16.38 -30.37 -2.14
C GLY A 374 17.67 -31.04 -1.65
N ARG A 375 18.68 -30.22 -1.39
CA ARG A 375 20.01 -30.59 -0.94
C ARG A 375 20.30 -29.97 0.42
N PRO A 376 21.14 -30.57 1.29
CA PRO A 376 21.47 -30.00 2.59
C PRO A 376 21.98 -28.57 2.55
N GLU A 377 22.76 -28.20 1.52
CA GLU A 377 23.33 -26.87 1.33
C GLU A 377 22.38 -25.81 0.82
N ASP A 378 21.15 -26.18 0.36
CA ASP A 378 20.24 -25.26 -0.29
C ASP A 378 19.76 -24.11 0.61
N MET A 379 19.57 -24.35 1.89
CA MET A 379 19.15 -23.29 2.82
C MET A 379 20.23 -22.22 3.02
N ASP A 380 21.48 -22.64 3.16
CA ASP A 380 22.61 -21.70 3.31
C ASP A 380 22.84 -20.94 2.00
N MET A 381 22.66 -21.60 0.87
CA MET A 381 22.76 -21.00 -0.45
C MET A 381 21.63 -19.99 -0.69
N LEU A 382 20.38 -20.30 -0.30
CA LEU A 382 19.24 -19.36 -0.35
C LEU A 382 19.52 -18.11 0.47
N ASN A 383 20.00 -18.27 1.72
CA ASN A 383 20.37 -17.13 2.56
C ASN A 383 21.51 -16.32 1.92
N SER A 384 22.53 -16.96 1.37
CA SER A 384 23.66 -16.30 0.71
C SER A 384 23.20 -15.49 -0.51
N VAL A 385 22.31 -16.04 -1.34
CA VAL A 385 21.74 -15.30 -2.49
C VAL A 385 20.91 -14.12 -2.01
N ALA A 386 20.03 -14.32 -1.02
CA ALA A 386 19.22 -13.26 -0.44
C ALA A 386 20.09 -12.12 0.14
N ASP A 387 21.17 -12.44 0.84
CA ASP A 387 22.13 -11.47 1.39
C ASP A 387 22.87 -10.67 0.29
N ASN A 388 23.08 -11.27 -0.88
CA ASN A 388 23.69 -10.61 -2.04
C ASN A 388 22.70 -9.80 -2.88
N ILE A 389 21.40 -9.95 -2.66
CA ILE A 389 20.35 -9.11 -3.27
C ILE A 389 20.02 -7.92 -2.37
N GLN A 390 19.78 -8.18 -1.08
CA GLN A 390 19.28 -7.20 -0.12
C GLN A 390 20.23 -5.98 0.01
N GLY A 391 19.67 -4.79 -0.18
CA GLY A 391 20.41 -3.53 -0.13
C GLY A 391 21.36 -3.28 -1.32
N ARG A 392 21.35 -4.12 -2.36
CA ARG A 392 22.26 -4.03 -3.52
C ARG A 392 21.54 -3.87 -4.86
N THR A 393 20.29 -3.44 -4.81
CA THR A 393 19.45 -3.24 -5.99
C THR A 393 19.03 -1.77 -6.13
N ILE A 394 18.62 -1.38 -7.34
CA ILE A 394 18.21 0.01 -7.62
C ILE A 394 16.94 0.39 -6.85
N CYS A 395 16.03 -0.56 -6.65
CA CYS A 395 14.76 -0.37 -5.95
C CYS A 395 14.52 -1.45 -4.89
N ALA A 396 13.49 -1.26 -4.08
CA ALA A 396 13.13 -2.15 -2.99
C ALA A 396 12.59 -3.53 -3.42
N LEU A 397 12.37 -3.80 -4.72
CA LEU A 397 11.91 -5.12 -5.17
C LEU A 397 12.91 -6.21 -4.80
N GLY A 398 14.22 -5.94 -4.87
CA GLY A 398 15.23 -6.89 -4.43
C GLY A 398 15.11 -7.25 -2.95
N ASP A 399 14.92 -6.24 -2.09
CA ASP A 399 14.68 -6.46 -0.66
C ASP A 399 13.37 -7.23 -0.42
N ALA A 400 12.31 -6.87 -1.15
CA ALA A 400 11.01 -7.53 -1.11
C ALA A 400 11.06 -9.01 -1.50
N ALA A 401 11.96 -9.39 -2.41
CA ALA A 401 12.19 -10.79 -2.78
C ALA A 401 13.05 -11.54 -1.75
N ALA A 402 14.03 -10.88 -1.14
CA ALA A 402 15.00 -11.49 -0.22
C ALA A 402 14.46 -11.68 1.21
N MET A 403 13.74 -10.68 1.73
CA MET A 403 13.24 -10.69 3.11
C MET A 403 12.31 -11.87 3.44
N PRO A 404 11.33 -12.24 2.60
CA PRO A 404 10.49 -13.43 2.84
C PRO A 404 11.30 -14.74 2.89
N VAL A 405 12.29 -14.90 2.03
CA VAL A 405 13.19 -16.08 2.02
C VAL A 405 13.87 -16.23 3.37
N ARG A 406 14.53 -15.18 3.83
CA ARG A 406 15.24 -15.18 5.11
C ARG A 406 14.32 -15.41 6.30
N ALA A 407 13.16 -14.77 6.31
CA ALA A 407 12.19 -14.88 7.39
C ALA A 407 11.57 -16.29 7.47
N MET A 408 11.21 -16.88 6.33
CA MET A 408 10.65 -18.23 6.31
C MET A 408 11.66 -19.28 6.73
N ILE A 409 12.89 -19.22 6.24
CA ILE A 409 13.96 -20.14 6.67
C ILE A 409 14.24 -19.96 8.18
N LYS A 410 14.29 -18.72 8.68
CA LYS A 410 14.53 -18.46 10.10
C LYS A 410 13.42 -19.00 11.00
N ASN A 411 12.16 -18.76 10.65
CA ASN A 411 11.00 -19.01 11.52
C ASN A 411 10.41 -20.40 11.39
N PHE A 412 10.69 -21.10 10.27
CA PHE A 412 10.11 -22.41 9.93
C PHE A 412 11.17 -23.35 9.33
N ARG A 413 12.41 -23.26 9.84
CA ARG A 413 13.57 -24.03 9.36
C ARG A 413 13.29 -25.52 9.32
N GLU A 414 12.57 -26.02 10.31
CA GLU A 414 12.19 -27.42 10.45
C GLU A 414 11.40 -27.98 9.26
N GLU A 415 10.56 -27.16 8.60
CA GLU A 415 9.82 -27.61 7.42
C GLU A 415 10.71 -27.73 6.18
N PHE A 416 11.69 -26.86 6.03
CA PHE A 416 12.68 -26.94 4.94
C PHE A 416 13.60 -28.15 5.12
N GLU A 417 14.10 -28.40 6.32
CA GLU A 417 14.92 -29.56 6.65
C GLU A 417 14.15 -30.86 6.38
N TYR A 418 12.88 -30.92 6.80
CA TYR A 418 12.02 -32.08 6.56
C TYR A 418 11.84 -32.36 5.06
N HIS A 419 11.56 -31.33 4.23
CA HIS A 419 11.45 -31.50 2.78
C HIS A 419 12.74 -32.01 2.16
N ILE A 420 13.90 -31.51 2.63
CA ILE A 420 15.21 -31.91 2.13
C ILE A 420 15.51 -33.38 2.51
N GLU A 421 15.20 -33.78 3.75
CA GLU A 421 15.48 -35.11 4.27
C GLU A 421 14.51 -36.16 3.71
N HIS A 422 13.20 -35.89 3.81
CA HIS A 422 12.14 -36.86 3.51
C HIS A 422 11.61 -36.78 2.08
N LYS A 423 12.01 -35.76 1.31
CA LYS A 423 11.62 -35.55 -0.12
C LYS A 423 10.12 -35.29 -0.33
N HIS A 424 9.39 -34.92 0.70
CA HIS A 424 7.96 -34.56 0.64
C HIS A 424 7.59 -33.59 1.76
N CYS A 425 6.42 -32.98 1.67
CA CYS A 425 5.92 -32.02 2.65
C CYS A 425 5.64 -32.67 4.02
N LEU A 426 6.02 -31.98 5.11
CA LEU A 426 5.64 -32.35 6.48
C LEU A 426 4.13 -32.26 6.72
N VAL A 427 3.50 -31.27 6.10
CA VAL A 427 2.05 -31.03 6.22
C VAL A 427 1.35 -31.71 5.06
N PRO A 428 0.30 -32.55 5.30
CA PRO A 428 -0.47 -33.12 4.21
C PRO A 428 -1.10 -32.00 3.36
N THR A 429 -0.68 -31.92 2.11
CA THR A 429 -1.30 -30.98 1.16
C THR A 429 -2.67 -31.55 0.76
N TYR A 430 -3.72 -30.98 1.28
CA TYR A 430 -5.02 -31.16 0.64
C TYR A 430 -4.97 -30.39 -0.69
N LEU A 431 -5.09 -31.13 -1.78
CA LEU A 431 -5.23 -30.60 -3.14
C LEU A 431 -6.53 -29.80 -3.26
#